data_bb138e7d28de225503ab825d14f73c43
#
_entry.id   bb138e7d28de225503ab825d14f73c43
#
_cell.length_a   1.000
_cell.length_b   1.000
_cell.length_c   1.000
_cell.angle_alpha   90.00
_cell.angle_beta   90.00
_cell.angle_gamma   90.00
#
_symmetry.space_group_name_H-M   'P 1'
#
loop_
_entity.id
_entity.type
_entity.pdbx_description
1 polymer ?
#
loop_
_entity_poly.entity_id
_entity_poly.type
_entity_poly.pdbx_seq_one_letter_code
_entity_poly.pdbx_strand_id
1 'polypeptide(L)'
;DVSSMIENMMGNKDKNVDHDKDKIYSNNIMTDMANSMVAEVNSNNLKAFKSYLENHKSDVDGYISDIQYSYDVPLYIYSTDTSDGVTQLNPSSVMENMYGMSVSGDGMMSAGMQNTSVWSRLFDNRQMLDEQYDLIAGSWADNYNEVMLVVDENNEIDDYTLYSLGFKDPAEVKKIFKNVMAGNSYETEETQYTYDEVLDKKFKLVLPTDLYRYNDTFGIWEDASHDDEYMTTVVNNAEEVKIAGIIRKNPDAASVSVSSGVAYTKDLMPYIIEKVNETQIVKQQLADPEKDVFTGMSFDNDKT
;
A
#
# COMPACT_ATOMS: atom_id res chain seq x y z
N ASP A 1 2.86 3.27 -17.69
CA ASP A 1 1.58 3.97 -17.49
C ASP A 1 0.45 3.03 -17.91
N VAL A 2 -0.45 2.68 -16.95
CA VAL A 2 -1.57 1.75 -17.17
C VAL A 2 -2.49 2.24 -18.28
N SER A 3 -2.60 3.55 -18.49
CA SER A 3 -3.40 4.14 -19.56
C SER A 3 -2.83 3.81 -20.93
N SER A 4 -1.52 3.89 -21.11
CA SER A 4 -0.86 3.49 -22.36
C SER A 4 -0.90 1.96 -22.59
N MET A 5 -0.94 1.19 -21.51
CA MET A 5 -1.14 -0.26 -21.55
C MET A 5 -2.56 -0.62 -21.99
N ILE A 6 -3.56 0.09 -21.46
CA ILE A 6 -4.97 -0.08 -21.83
C ILE A 6 -5.22 0.41 -23.27
N GLU A 7 -4.62 1.53 -23.69
CA GLU A 7 -4.69 2.01 -25.08
C GLU A 7 -4.05 1.01 -26.05
N ASN A 8 -2.93 0.39 -25.68
CA ASN A 8 -2.31 -0.68 -26.46
C ASN A 8 -3.14 -1.97 -26.48
N MET A 9 -3.81 -2.35 -25.35
CA MET A 9 -4.74 -3.48 -25.28
C MET A 9 -6.04 -3.25 -26.06
N MET A 10 -6.53 -2.02 -26.11
CA MET A 10 -7.74 -1.66 -26.88
C MET A 10 -7.48 -1.54 -28.40
N GLY A 11 -6.24 -1.82 -28.82
CA GLY A 11 -5.80 -1.76 -30.23
C GLY A 11 -5.67 -0.31 -30.69
N ASN A 12 -4.44 0.07 -30.96
CA ASN A 12 -4.14 1.34 -31.61
C ASN A 12 -4.91 1.41 -32.94
N LYS A 13 -6.06 2.06 -32.94
CA LYS A 13 -6.95 2.20 -34.12
C LYS A 13 -6.31 2.97 -35.27
N ASP A 14 -5.10 3.52 -35.07
CA ASP A 14 -4.44 4.39 -36.05
C ASP A 14 -3.43 3.69 -36.98
N LYS A 15 -3.22 2.37 -36.82
CA LYS A 15 -2.59 1.61 -37.91
C LYS A 15 -3.68 1.18 -38.90
N ASN A 16 -4.02 2.10 -39.79
CA ASN A 16 -4.80 1.79 -40.98
C ASN A 16 -3.94 0.92 -41.92
N VAL A 17 -3.76 -0.36 -41.54
CA VAL A 17 -3.15 -1.33 -42.42
C VAL A 17 -4.25 -1.81 -43.34
N ASP A 18 -4.21 -1.40 -44.60
CA ASP A 18 -5.17 -1.84 -45.61
C ASP A 18 -4.83 -3.28 -45.98
N HIS A 19 -5.52 -4.23 -45.34
CA HIS A 19 -5.36 -5.66 -45.62
C HIS A 19 -6.37 -6.10 -46.69
N ASP A 20 -5.92 -7.00 -47.56
CA ASP A 20 -6.84 -7.76 -48.43
C ASP A 20 -7.89 -8.50 -47.61
N LYS A 21 -9.17 -8.27 -47.92
CA LYS A 21 -10.28 -8.83 -47.14
C LYS A 21 -10.58 -10.31 -47.45
N ASP A 22 -9.79 -10.93 -48.29
CA ASP A 22 -9.84 -12.37 -48.64
C ASP A 22 -8.99 -13.27 -47.72
N LYS A 23 -8.26 -12.68 -46.77
CA LYS A 23 -7.36 -13.35 -45.82
C LYS A 23 -7.61 -12.90 -44.39
N ILE A 24 -7.18 -13.74 -43.46
CA ILE A 24 -7.15 -13.44 -42.04
C ILE A 24 -5.70 -13.16 -41.65
N TYR A 25 -5.48 -12.01 -41.02
CA TYR A 25 -4.16 -11.56 -40.57
C TYR A 25 -4.04 -11.69 -39.06
N SER A 26 -2.87 -12.10 -38.60
CA SER A 26 -2.60 -12.13 -37.15
C SER A 26 -2.32 -10.72 -36.64
N ASN A 27 -2.85 -10.42 -35.46
CA ASN A 27 -2.47 -9.24 -34.71
C ASN A 27 -1.50 -9.65 -33.59
N ASN A 28 -0.31 -9.05 -33.57
CA ASN A 28 0.78 -9.43 -32.66
C ASN A 28 0.74 -8.72 -31.32
N ILE A 29 -0.44 -8.37 -30.81
CA ILE A 29 -0.63 -7.64 -29.54
C ILE A 29 0.17 -8.27 -28.38
N MET A 30 0.20 -9.61 -28.27
CA MET A 30 0.96 -10.28 -27.21
C MET A 30 2.47 -10.09 -27.35
N THR A 31 2.98 -10.10 -28.58
CA THR A 31 4.41 -9.86 -28.86
C THR A 31 4.78 -8.41 -28.61
N ASP A 32 3.94 -7.47 -29.02
CA ASP A 32 4.14 -6.04 -28.80
C ASP A 32 4.08 -5.70 -27.30
N MET A 33 3.18 -6.33 -26.54
CA MET A 33 3.09 -6.23 -25.10
C MET A 33 4.34 -6.77 -24.40
N ALA A 34 4.81 -7.98 -24.79
CA ALA A 34 6.03 -8.56 -24.25
C ALA A 34 7.27 -7.70 -24.55
N ASN A 35 7.36 -7.15 -25.76
CA ASN A 35 8.45 -6.25 -26.15
C ASN A 35 8.39 -4.92 -25.37
N SER A 36 7.21 -4.38 -25.10
CA SER A 36 7.03 -3.18 -24.27
C SER A 36 7.47 -3.42 -22.83
N MET A 37 7.14 -4.58 -22.25
CA MET A 37 7.59 -4.95 -20.91
C MET A 37 9.11 -5.04 -20.79
N VAL A 38 9.80 -5.56 -21.83
CA VAL A 38 11.26 -5.67 -21.84
C VAL A 38 11.93 -4.32 -22.14
N ALA A 39 11.30 -3.46 -22.95
CA ALA A 39 11.83 -2.14 -23.29
C ALA A 39 11.82 -1.16 -22.10
N GLU A 40 10.94 -1.36 -21.11
CA GLU A 40 10.82 -0.52 -19.90
C GLU A 40 11.80 -0.92 -18.79
N VAL A 41 12.52 -2.01 -18.90
CA VAL A 41 13.54 -2.41 -17.90
C VAL A 41 14.84 -1.63 -18.12
N ASN A 42 14.76 -0.31 -18.01
CA ASN A 42 15.92 0.56 -17.89
C ASN A 42 16.08 0.96 -16.41
N SER A 43 17.26 0.76 -15.86
CA SER A 43 17.57 1.24 -14.52
C SER A 43 17.65 2.78 -14.52
N ASN A 44 16.65 3.43 -13.93
CA ASN A 44 16.66 4.86 -13.71
C ASN A 44 17.58 5.21 -12.53
N ASN A 45 18.44 6.21 -12.72
CA ASN A 45 19.25 6.73 -11.62
C ASN A 45 18.40 7.72 -10.77
N LEU A 46 17.39 7.19 -10.08
CA LEU A 46 16.48 7.98 -9.27
C LEU A 46 17.19 8.71 -8.12
N LYS A 47 18.29 8.16 -7.61
CA LYS A 47 19.11 8.81 -6.58
C LYS A 47 19.74 10.11 -7.09
N ALA A 48 20.31 10.11 -8.29
CA ALA A 48 20.87 11.31 -8.90
C ALA A 48 19.77 12.32 -9.26
N PHE A 49 18.62 11.85 -9.74
CA PHE A 49 17.48 12.70 -10.07
C PHE A 49 16.90 13.38 -8.81
N LYS A 50 16.73 12.62 -7.70
CA LYS A 50 16.31 13.18 -6.41
C LYS A 50 17.28 14.28 -5.95
N SER A 51 18.60 14.00 -5.97
CA SER A 51 19.62 14.98 -5.59
C SER A 51 19.61 16.21 -6.49
N TYR A 52 19.34 16.04 -7.79
CA TYR A 52 19.18 17.15 -8.71
C TYR A 52 17.99 18.04 -8.31
N LEU A 53 16.82 17.47 -8.09
CA LEU A 53 15.62 18.23 -7.71
C LEU A 53 15.81 18.96 -6.37
N GLU A 54 16.43 18.33 -5.38
CA GLU A 54 16.69 18.93 -4.07
C GLU A 54 17.67 20.13 -4.16
N ASN A 55 18.68 20.03 -5.04
CA ASN A 55 19.69 21.09 -5.22
C ASN A 55 19.23 22.22 -6.17
N HIS A 56 18.21 21.99 -7.01
CA HIS A 56 17.69 22.93 -8.00
C HIS A 56 16.21 23.26 -7.76
N LYS A 57 15.80 23.25 -6.50
CA LYS A 57 14.41 23.48 -6.11
C LYS A 57 13.86 24.80 -6.66
N SER A 58 14.66 25.86 -6.63
CA SER A 58 14.29 27.17 -7.16
C SER A 58 13.93 27.18 -8.67
N ASP A 59 14.47 26.24 -9.44
CA ASP A 59 14.26 26.20 -10.88
C ASP A 59 12.89 25.59 -11.23
N VAL A 60 12.31 24.85 -10.31
CA VAL A 60 11.03 24.11 -10.47
C VAL A 60 9.89 24.65 -9.61
N ASP A 61 10.17 25.39 -8.55
CA ASP A 61 9.18 25.91 -7.59
C ASP A 61 8.04 26.73 -8.24
N GLY A 62 8.28 27.32 -9.41
CA GLY A 62 7.25 28.05 -10.16
C GLY A 62 6.29 27.18 -10.96
N TYR A 63 6.56 25.88 -11.09
CA TYR A 63 5.85 24.97 -11.97
C TYR A 63 5.24 23.77 -11.25
N ILE A 64 5.63 23.53 -10.01
CA ILE A 64 5.20 22.37 -9.21
C ILE A 64 4.70 22.84 -7.82
N SER A 65 3.67 22.19 -7.33
CA SER A 65 3.09 22.47 -6.01
C SER A 65 3.73 21.63 -4.91
N ASP A 66 4.14 20.41 -5.22
CA ASP A 66 4.80 19.48 -4.29
C ASP A 66 5.58 18.39 -5.05
N ILE A 67 6.58 17.81 -4.37
CA ILE A 67 7.34 16.65 -4.86
C ILE A 67 7.22 15.53 -3.82
N GLN A 68 6.61 14.43 -4.22
CA GLN A 68 6.52 13.24 -3.38
C GLN A 68 7.52 12.18 -3.83
N TYR A 69 8.27 11.64 -2.86
CA TYR A 69 9.11 10.46 -3.06
C TYR A 69 8.38 9.23 -2.53
N SER A 70 8.20 8.22 -3.37
CA SER A 70 7.70 6.90 -2.97
C SER A 70 8.88 5.97 -2.71
N TYR A 71 8.75 5.15 -1.67
CA TYR A 71 9.72 4.14 -1.29
C TYR A 71 9.04 2.77 -1.39
N ASP A 72 9.76 1.80 -1.96
CA ASP A 72 9.29 0.40 -2.03
C ASP A 72 9.55 -0.30 -0.68
N VAL A 73 8.85 0.18 0.33
CA VAL A 73 8.89 -0.37 1.69
C VAL A 73 7.47 -0.76 2.06
N PRO A 74 7.22 -2.03 2.40
CA PRO A 74 5.90 -2.46 2.79
C PRO A 74 5.48 -1.82 4.12
N LEU A 75 4.24 -1.35 4.17
CA LEU A 75 3.61 -0.82 5.36
C LEU A 75 2.76 -1.92 6.00
N TYR A 76 3.20 -2.44 7.15
CA TYR A 76 2.46 -3.45 7.90
C TYR A 76 1.73 -2.83 9.08
N ILE A 77 0.40 -2.82 8.98
CA ILE A 77 -0.49 -2.29 10.01
C ILE A 77 -1.38 -3.42 10.54
N TYR A 78 -1.48 -3.50 11.85
CA TYR A 78 -2.27 -4.51 12.55
C TYR A 78 -3.31 -3.88 13.48
N SER A 79 -4.35 -4.66 13.80
CA SER A 79 -5.30 -4.30 14.86
C SER A 79 -4.58 -4.25 16.21
N THR A 80 -5.05 -3.37 17.09
CA THR A 80 -4.61 -3.34 18.51
C THR A 80 -5.22 -4.49 19.32
N ASP A 81 -6.36 -5.03 18.88
CA ASP A 81 -7.00 -6.17 19.52
C ASP A 81 -6.40 -7.48 18.98
N THR A 82 -5.81 -8.24 19.88
CA THR A 82 -5.19 -9.54 19.62
C THR A 82 -5.88 -10.67 20.40
N SER A 83 -7.06 -10.43 20.97
CA SER A 83 -7.78 -11.41 21.81
C SER A 83 -8.21 -12.68 21.06
N ASP A 84 -8.57 -12.53 19.79
CA ASP A 84 -8.98 -13.61 18.89
C ASP A 84 -7.91 -13.94 17.83
N GLY A 85 -6.65 -13.56 18.09
CA GLY A 85 -5.54 -13.69 17.18
C GLY A 85 -5.11 -12.37 16.56
N VAL A 86 -4.09 -12.42 15.73
CA VAL A 86 -3.49 -11.23 15.10
C VAL A 86 -4.23 -10.91 13.80
N THR A 87 -4.74 -9.69 13.66
CA THR A 87 -5.41 -9.23 12.45
C THR A 87 -4.59 -8.16 11.74
N GLN A 88 -4.10 -8.51 10.55
CA GLN A 88 -3.41 -7.58 9.67
C GLN A 88 -4.43 -6.73 8.90
N LEU A 89 -4.27 -5.40 8.96
CA LEU A 89 -5.14 -4.42 8.33
C LEU A 89 -4.52 -3.84 7.05
N ASN A 90 -3.19 -3.76 6.98
CA ASN A 90 -2.46 -3.40 5.78
C ASN A 90 -1.20 -4.26 5.63
N PRO A 91 -0.92 -4.84 4.46
CA PRO A 91 -1.84 -5.04 3.35
C PRO A 91 -3.16 -5.69 3.77
N SER A 92 -4.28 -5.24 3.19
CA SER A 92 -5.61 -5.69 3.59
C SER A 92 -5.90 -7.09 3.06
N SER A 93 -6.40 -7.98 3.93
CA SER A 93 -6.88 -9.31 3.57
C SER A 93 -8.31 -9.33 3.02
N VAL A 94 -8.97 -8.17 2.90
CA VAL A 94 -10.37 -8.07 2.46
C VAL A 94 -10.56 -8.72 1.09
N MET A 95 -9.67 -8.43 0.12
CA MET A 95 -9.75 -9.01 -1.23
C MET A 95 -9.44 -10.51 -1.24
N GLU A 96 -8.50 -10.96 -0.42
CA GLU A 96 -8.22 -12.39 -0.24
C GLU A 96 -9.42 -13.12 0.35
N ASN A 97 -10.06 -12.55 1.36
CA ASN A 97 -11.28 -13.07 1.96
C ASN A 97 -12.46 -13.10 0.97
N MET A 98 -12.54 -12.11 0.06
CA MET A 98 -13.59 -12.03 -0.95
C MET A 98 -13.43 -13.11 -2.02
N TYR A 99 -12.25 -13.27 -2.57
CA TYR A 99 -12.02 -14.15 -3.73
C TYR A 99 -11.44 -15.53 -3.36
N GLY A 100 -11.03 -15.74 -2.11
CA GLY A 100 -10.42 -17.00 -1.64
C GLY A 100 -9.07 -17.31 -2.29
N MET A 101 -8.41 -16.31 -2.86
CA MET A 101 -7.10 -16.42 -3.49
C MET A 101 -6.13 -15.45 -2.82
N SER A 102 -4.96 -15.94 -2.43
CA SER A 102 -3.90 -15.09 -1.92
C SER A 102 -3.45 -14.11 -3.00
N VAL A 103 -3.49 -12.83 -2.71
CA VAL A 103 -3.05 -11.75 -3.61
C VAL A 103 -1.54 -11.49 -3.43
N SER A 104 -0.93 -12.12 -2.44
CA SER A 104 0.49 -12.01 -2.11
C SER A 104 1.38 -12.90 -2.99
N GLY A 105 1.40 -12.66 -4.29
CA GLY A 105 2.27 -13.34 -5.24
C GLY A 105 2.67 -12.43 -6.40
N ASP A 106 3.89 -12.62 -6.92
CA ASP A 106 4.47 -11.92 -8.08
C ASP A 106 3.68 -12.11 -9.40
N GLY A 107 2.36 -12.31 -9.32
CA GLY A 107 1.49 -12.56 -10.46
C GLY A 107 0.92 -11.28 -11.06
N MET A 108 0.54 -11.36 -12.34
CA MET A 108 -0.09 -10.29 -13.14
C MET A 108 -1.36 -9.71 -12.48
N MET A 109 -2.01 -10.42 -11.55
CA MET A 109 -3.12 -9.92 -10.74
C MET A 109 -2.67 -8.96 -9.64
N SER A 110 -1.47 -9.11 -9.06
CA SER A 110 -0.97 -8.22 -8.03
C SER A 110 -0.66 -6.82 -8.60
N ALA A 111 -0.19 -6.74 -9.83
CA ALA A 111 0.09 -5.46 -10.51
C ALA A 111 -1.17 -4.64 -10.79
N GLY A 112 -2.32 -5.30 -11.04
CA GLY A 112 -3.62 -4.62 -11.21
C GLY A 112 -4.30 -4.23 -9.88
N MET A 113 -3.93 -4.89 -8.77
CA MET A 113 -4.51 -4.70 -7.44
C MET A 113 -3.66 -3.85 -6.49
N GLN A 114 -2.47 -3.39 -6.90
CA GLN A 114 -1.62 -2.51 -6.09
C GLN A 114 -2.30 -1.20 -5.66
N ASN A 115 -3.44 -0.87 -6.26
CA ASN A 115 -4.22 0.33 -5.95
C ASN A 115 -5.34 0.11 -4.93
N THR A 116 -5.38 -1.04 -4.24
CA THR A 116 -6.40 -1.33 -3.23
C THR A 116 -5.99 -0.95 -1.80
N SER A 117 -4.79 -0.38 -1.62
CA SER A 117 -4.39 0.11 -0.30
C SER A 117 -5.23 1.33 0.09
N VAL A 118 -5.86 1.23 1.25
CA VAL A 118 -6.58 2.36 1.87
C VAL A 118 -5.63 3.33 2.57
N TRP A 119 -4.33 3.03 2.61
CA TRP A 119 -3.28 3.85 3.20
C TRP A 119 -2.53 4.61 2.13
N SER A 120 -2.61 5.93 2.16
CA SER A 120 -2.00 6.83 1.18
C SER A 120 -1.18 7.91 1.85
N ARG A 121 -0.15 8.39 1.17
CA ARG A 121 0.62 9.52 1.68
C ARG A 121 -0.13 10.82 1.45
N LEU A 122 -0.24 11.64 2.50
CA LEU A 122 -0.74 13.01 2.41
C LEU A 122 0.32 13.92 1.76
N PHE A 123 -0.12 14.90 1.00
CA PHE A 123 0.79 15.96 0.53
C PHE A 123 1.35 16.78 1.70
N ASP A 124 2.53 17.37 1.51
CA ASP A 124 3.20 18.18 2.52
C ASP A 124 2.90 19.69 2.38
N ASN A 125 2.08 20.06 1.43
CA ASN A 125 1.67 21.44 1.18
C ASN A 125 0.36 21.75 1.91
N ARG A 126 0.47 22.40 3.06
CA ARG A 126 -0.69 22.74 3.90
C ARG A 126 -1.72 23.62 3.20
N GLN A 127 -1.29 24.61 2.42
CA GLN A 127 -2.21 25.48 1.70
C GLN A 127 -3.04 24.65 0.71
N MET A 128 -2.40 23.72 -0.01
CA MET A 128 -3.09 22.84 -0.94
C MET A 128 -4.06 21.89 -0.22
N LEU A 129 -3.69 21.40 0.97
CA LEU A 129 -4.58 20.56 1.77
C LEU A 129 -5.80 21.32 2.27
N ASP A 130 -5.63 22.58 2.72
CA ASP A 130 -6.73 23.45 3.16
C ASP A 130 -7.69 23.83 2.00
N GLU A 131 -7.21 23.78 0.73
CA GLU A 131 -8.06 23.96 -0.45
C GLU A 131 -8.81 22.67 -0.83
N GLN A 132 -8.26 21.49 -0.49
CA GLN A 132 -8.81 20.19 -0.84
C GLN A 132 -9.74 19.61 0.21
N TYR A 133 -9.52 19.93 1.50
CA TYR A 133 -10.22 19.30 2.61
C TYR A 133 -10.61 20.27 3.70
N ASP A 134 -11.73 19.96 4.34
CA ASP A 134 -12.17 20.57 5.59
C ASP A 134 -11.74 19.69 6.76
N LEU A 135 -11.03 20.21 7.75
CA LEU A 135 -10.81 19.50 9.01
C LEU A 135 -12.11 19.55 9.83
N ILE A 136 -12.75 18.40 10.01
CA ILE A 136 -14.08 18.31 10.66
C ILE A 136 -14.01 17.83 12.12
N ALA A 137 -12.94 17.13 12.50
CA ALA A 137 -12.69 16.72 13.89
C ALA A 137 -11.20 16.49 14.15
N GLY A 138 -10.78 16.63 15.42
CA GLY A 138 -9.39 16.43 15.85
C GLY A 138 -8.45 17.54 15.38
N SER A 139 -7.23 17.16 15.01
CA SER A 139 -6.18 18.04 14.52
C SER A 139 -5.51 17.44 13.29
N TRP A 140 -4.79 18.25 12.52
CA TRP A 140 -3.94 17.72 11.47
C TRP A 140 -2.81 16.86 12.05
N ALA A 141 -2.49 15.79 11.35
CA ALA A 141 -1.36 14.93 11.68
C ALA A 141 -0.03 15.64 11.42
N ASP A 142 0.83 15.72 12.43
CA ASP A 142 2.13 16.37 12.39
C ASP A 142 3.29 15.39 12.66
N ASN A 143 3.00 14.19 13.19
CA ASN A 143 4.00 13.19 13.55
C ASN A 143 3.92 11.95 12.64
N TYR A 144 5.01 11.16 12.60
CA TYR A 144 5.08 9.94 11.81
C TYR A 144 4.01 8.90 12.18
N ASN A 145 3.59 8.88 13.45
CA ASN A 145 2.59 7.93 13.98
C ASN A 145 1.18 8.53 14.08
N GLU A 146 0.94 9.63 13.40
CA GLU A 146 -0.35 10.29 13.28
C GLU A 146 -0.85 10.20 11.84
N VAL A 147 -2.15 9.93 11.70
CA VAL A 147 -2.80 9.81 10.39
C VAL A 147 -4.13 10.58 10.38
N MET A 148 -4.61 10.89 9.18
CA MET A 148 -5.91 11.47 8.94
C MET A 148 -6.87 10.43 8.40
N LEU A 149 -8.10 10.35 8.92
CA LEU A 149 -9.16 9.66 8.21
C LEU A 149 -9.76 10.61 7.18
N VAL A 150 -9.90 10.13 5.95
CA VAL A 150 -10.47 10.90 4.83
C VAL A 150 -11.86 10.37 4.52
N VAL A 151 -12.86 11.23 4.62
CA VAL A 151 -14.24 10.93 4.23
C VAL A 151 -14.61 11.76 2.99
N ASP A 152 -15.65 11.32 2.29
CA ASP A 152 -16.17 12.05 1.13
C ASP A 152 -16.94 13.34 1.51
N GLU A 153 -17.49 14.03 0.54
CA GLU A 153 -18.27 15.27 0.74
C GLU A 153 -19.56 15.07 1.56
N ASN A 154 -20.04 13.82 1.70
CA ASN A 154 -21.25 13.46 2.44
C ASN A 154 -20.97 12.93 3.86
N ASN A 155 -19.70 12.93 4.30
CA ASN A 155 -19.20 12.23 5.50
C ASN A 155 -19.31 10.71 5.42
N GLU A 156 -19.21 10.16 4.23
CA GLU A 156 -19.29 8.72 4.01
C GLU A 156 -17.90 8.12 3.82
N ILE A 157 -17.77 6.88 4.22
CA ILE A 157 -16.61 6.02 3.98
C ILE A 157 -17.11 4.67 3.48
N ASP A 158 -16.47 4.15 2.45
CA ASP A 158 -16.90 2.90 1.84
C ASP A 158 -16.64 1.67 2.75
N ASP A 159 -17.42 0.63 2.55
CA ASP A 159 -17.34 -0.60 3.33
C ASP A 159 -15.97 -1.29 3.23
N TYR A 160 -15.34 -1.24 2.05
CA TYR A 160 -14.00 -1.82 1.86
C TYR A 160 -12.99 -1.17 2.79
N THR A 161 -13.04 0.15 2.91
CA THR A 161 -12.20 0.93 3.83
C THR A 161 -12.52 0.57 5.29
N LEU A 162 -13.80 0.45 5.67
CA LEU A 162 -14.19 0.07 7.03
C LEU A 162 -13.68 -1.31 7.43
N TYR A 163 -13.76 -2.30 6.53
CA TYR A 163 -13.18 -3.63 6.75
C TYR A 163 -11.64 -3.58 6.80
N SER A 164 -11.01 -2.84 5.90
CA SER A 164 -9.55 -2.72 5.85
C SER A 164 -8.95 -1.99 7.05
N LEU A 165 -9.72 -1.15 7.73
CA LEU A 165 -9.31 -0.46 8.96
C LEU A 165 -9.77 -1.17 10.23
N GLY A 166 -10.46 -2.29 10.11
CA GLY A 166 -10.95 -3.06 11.26
C GLY A 166 -12.01 -2.33 12.08
N PHE A 167 -12.81 -1.46 11.45
CA PHE A 167 -14.07 -0.96 12.02
C PHE A 167 -15.18 -2.01 11.89
N LYS A 168 -15.09 -2.84 10.83
CA LYS A 168 -15.88 -4.05 10.64
C LYS A 168 -14.94 -5.25 10.56
N ASP A 169 -15.42 -6.43 10.97
CA ASP A 169 -14.62 -7.66 10.93
C ASP A 169 -14.34 -8.10 9.46
N PRO A 170 -13.09 -8.10 9.00
CA PRO A 170 -12.77 -8.52 7.63
C PRO A 170 -13.20 -9.96 7.29
N ALA A 171 -13.39 -10.82 8.30
CA ALA A 171 -13.87 -12.19 8.10
C ALA A 171 -15.34 -12.25 7.66
N GLU A 172 -16.14 -11.19 7.92
CA GLU A 172 -17.52 -11.11 7.44
C GLU A 172 -17.62 -11.03 5.92
N VAL A 173 -16.64 -10.42 5.26
CA VAL A 173 -16.58 -10.30 3.79
C VAL A 173 -16.71 -11.66 3.12
N LYS A 174 -16.03 -12.68 3.67
CA LYS A 174 -16.12 -14.06 3.19
C LYS A 174 -17.52 -14.65 3.29
N LYS A 175 -18.26 -14.32 4.37
CA LYS A 175 -19.65 -14.78 4.58
C LYS A 175 -20.58 -14.09 3.60
N ILE A 176 -20.43 -12.78 3.41
CA ILE A 176 -21.20 -11.96 2.45
C ILE A 176 -21.03 -12.55 1.06
N PHE A 177 -19.78 -12.71 0.60
CA PHE A 177 -19.47 -13.20 -0.73
C PHE A 177 -20.04 -14.61 -0.96
N LYS A 178 -19.89 -15.51 0.01
CA LYS A 178 -20.45 -16.88 -0.07
C LYS A 178 -21.97 -16.88 -0.23
N ASN A 179 -22.68 -15.99 0.48
CA ASN A 179 -24.14 -15.88 0.38
C ASN A 179 -24.56 -15.33 -0.98
N VAL A 180 -23.90 -14.28 -1.47
CA VAL A 180 -24.19 -13.70 -2.80
C VAL A 180 -23.93 -14.71 -3.92
N MET A 181 -22.82 -15.46 -3.84
CA MET A 181 -22.51 -16.51 -4.82
C MET A 181 -23.50 -17.68 -4.78
N ALA A 182 -24.14 -17.92 -3.64
CA ALA A 182 -25.23 -18.90 -3.50
C ALA A 182 -26.59 -18.38 -4.05
N GLY A 183 -26.61 -17.15 -4.60
CA GLY A 183 -27.82 -16.53 -5.15
C GLY A 183 -28.76 -15.90 -4.11
N ASN A 184 -28.26 -15.74 -2.88
CA ASN A 184 -29.02 -15.07 -1.81
C ASN A 184 -28.70 -13.57 -1.83
N SER A 185 -29.72 -12.72 -1.58
CA SER A 185 -29.49 -11.31 -1.28
C SER A 185 -28.88 -11.20 0.13
N TYR A 186 -27.91 -10.33 0.29
CA TYR A 186 -27.36 -9.97 1.58
C TYR A 186 -27.63 -8.48 1.82
N GLU A 187 -28.36 -8.19 2.87
CA GLU A 187 -28.62 -6.80 3.29
C GLU A 187 -27.57 -6.46 4.36
N THR A 188 -26.79 -5.42 4.11
CA THR A 188 -25.89 -4.84 5.11
C THR A 188 -26.64 -3.74 5.85
N GLU A 189 -26.59 -3.75 7.18
CA GLU A 189 -27.06 -2.63 7.98
C GLU A 189 -26.10 -1.45 7.82
N GLU A 190 -26.66 -0.26 7.64
CA GLU A 190 -25.88 0.98 7.68
C GLU A 190 -25.29 1.15 9.08
N THR A 191 -23.98 1.28 9.16
CA THR A 191 -23.24 1.52 10.40
C THR A 191 -22.87 2.98 10.52
N GLN A 192 -22.96 3.53 11.71
CA GLN A 192 -22.62 4.91 12.02
C GLN A 192 -21.58 4.94 13.11
N TYR A 193 -20.62 5.85 13.00
CA TYR A 193 -19.57 6.07 13.97
C TYR A 193 -19.54 7.55 14.37
N THR A 194 -19.39 7.82 15.65
CA THR A 194 -19.14 9.17 16.13
C THR A 194 -17.70 9.58 15.83
N TYR A 195 -17.43 10.87 15.76
CA TYR A 195 -16.05 11.37 15.57
C TYR A 195 -15.12 10.92 16.69
N ASP A 196 -15.61 10.84 17.94
CA ASP A 196 -14.82 10.39 19.07
C ASP A 196 -14.43 8.90 18.94
N GLU A 197 -15.36 8.02 18.54
CA GLU A 197 -15.06 6.61 18.26
C GLU A 197 -14.01 6.44 17.17
N VAL A 198 -14.04 7.29 16.15
CA VAL A 198 -13.05 7.29 15.08
C VAL A 198 -11.68 7.77 15.59
N LEU A 199 -11.65 8.87 16.36
CA LEU A 199 -10.41 9.43 16.89
C LEU A 199 -9.76 8.55 17.96
N ASP A 200 -10.55 7.73 18.66
CA ASP A 200 -10.05 6.76 19.64
C ASP A 200 -9.45 5.50 18.98
N LYS A 201 -9.69 5.30 17.68
CA LYS A 201 -9.15 4.16 16.93
C LYS A 201 -7.63 4.26 16.81
N LYS A 202 -6.98 3.16 17.16
CA LYS A 202 -5.53 3.00 17.07
C LYS A 202 -5.17 1.77 16.26
N PHE A 203 -3.96 1.79 15.77
CA PHE A 203 -3.36 0.72 14.98
C PHE A 203 -1.98 0.38 15.53
N LYS A 204 -1.44 -0.76 15.13
CA LYS A 204 -0.08 -1.19 15.44
C LYS A 204 0.78 -1.21 14.17
N LEU A 205 1.89 -0.48 14.19
CA LEU A 205 2.89 -0.46 13.14
C LEU A 205 3.93 -1.52 13.42
N VAL A 206 3.99 -2.55 12.59
CA VAL A 206 5.00 -3.63 12.67
C VAL A 206 6.05 -3.38 11.60
N LEU A 207 7.33 -3.42 11.98
CA LEU A 207 8.40 -3.27 11.00
C LEU A 207 8.52 -4.53 10.13
N PRO A 208 8.89 -4.42 8.84
CA PRO A 208 9.10 -5.59 7.98
C PRO A 208 10.07 -6.61 8.57
N THR A 209 11.07 -6.15 9.32
CA THR A 209 12.06 -7.00 9.98
C THR A 209 11.52 -7.74 11.21
N ASP A 210 10.44 -7.26 11.82
CA ASP A 210 9.83 -7.89 12.99
C ASP A 210 9.03 -9.16 12.64
N LEU A 211 8.81 -9.39 11.34
CA LEU A 211 8.21 -10.64 10.85
C LEU A 211 9.19 -11.82 10.90
N TYR A 212 10.46 -11.58 11.20
CA TYR A 212 11.51 -12.59 11.21
C TYR A 212 12.04 -12.81 12.61
N ARG A 213 12.31 -14.08 12.93
CA ARG A 213 12.93 -14.52 14.19
C ARG A 213 14.29 -15.15 13.92
N TYR A 214 15.28 -14.78 14.74
CA TYR A 214 16.61 -15.40 14.64
C TYR A 214 16.59 -16.82 15.18
N ASN A 215 17.15 -17.76 14.38
CA ASN A 215 17.35 -19.14 14.77
C ASN A 215 18.82 -19.34 15.15
N ASP A 216 19.10 -19.42 16.47
CA ASP A 216 20.46 -19.58 17.00
C ASP A 216 21.13 -20.91 16.58
N THR A 217 20.33 -21.94 16.29
CA THR A 217 20.86 -23.26 15.92
C THR A 217 21.46 -23.25 14.52
N PHE A 218 20.82 -22.55 13.60
CA PHE A 218 21.26 -22.48 12.20
C PHE A 218 21.96 -21.15 11.86
N GLY A 219 21.89 -20.17 12.73
CA GLY A 219 22.49 -18.84 12.52
C GLY A 219 21.86 -18.05 11.39
N ILE A 220 20.56 -18.21 11.18
CA ILE A 220 19.76 -17.57 10.12
C ILE A 220 18.52 -16.91 10.69
N TRP A 221 17.89 -16.06 9.87
CA TRP A 221 16.58 -15.46 10.16
C TRP A 221 15.49 -16.23 9.44
N GLU A 222 14.47 -16.62 10.18
CA GLU A 222 13.33 -17.39 9.68
C GLU A 222 12.06 -16.55 9.70
N ASP A 223 11.25 -16.65 8.66
CA ASP A 223 9.93 -16.03 8.62
C ASP A 223 9.05 -16.63 9.72
N ALA A 224 8.63 -15.79 10.66
CA ALA A 224 7.77 -16.12 11.77
C ALA A 224 6.39 -15.43 11.67
N SER A 225 6.06 -14.86 10.50
CA SER A 225 4.80 -14.15 10.27
C SER A 225 3.55 -15.03 10.42
N HIS A 226 3.72 -16.36 10.36
CA HIS A 226 2.66 -17.34 10.54
C HIS A 226 2.66 -18.02 11.91
N ASP A 227 3.54 -17.59 12.83
CA ASP A 227 3.58 -18.06 14.21
C ASP A 227 2.71 -17.12 15.06
N ASP A 228 1.50 -17.57 15.42
CA ASP A 228 0.49 -16.75 16.09
C ASP A 228 0.97 -16.23 17.46
N GLU A 229 1.72 -17.02 18.24
CA GLU A 229 2.24 -16.62 19.54
C GLU A 229 3.33 -15.56 19.41
N TYR A 230 4.22 -15.76 18.45
CA TYR A 230 5.28 -14.80 18.11
C TYR A 230 4.66 -13.48 17.64
N MET A 231 3.75 -13.52 16.66
CA MET A 231 3.13 -12.34 16.09
C MET A 231 2.25 -11.59 17.10
N THR A 232 1.57 -12.30 18.01
CA THR A 232 0.84 -11.68 19.11
C THR A 232 1.78 -10.85 19.99
N THR A 233 2.96 -11.38 20.29
CA THR A 233 3.98 -10.66 21.06
C THR A 233 4.52 -9.45 20.29
N VAL A 234 4.81 -9.60 18.99
CA VAL A 234 5.28 -8.52 18.12
C VAL A 234 4.26 -7.40 18.07
N VAL A 235 3.00 -7.71 17.75
CA VAL A 235 1.93 -6.70 17.59
C VAL A 235 1.67 -5.97 18.91
N ASN A 236 1.62 -6.67 20.04
CA ASN A 236 1.38 -6.04 21.34
C ASN A 236 2.49 -5.04 21.72
N ASN A 237 3.73 -5.31 21.34
CA ASN A 237 4.89 -4.43 21.59
C ASN A 237 5.14 -3.39 20.50
N ALA A 238 4.45 -3.49 19.36
CA ALA A 238 4.63 -2.59 18.22
C ALA A 238 4.18 -1.15 18.52
N GLU A 239 4.74 -0.21 17.76
CA GLU A 239 4.42 1.21 17.83
C GLU A 239 2.93 1.47 17.56
N GLU A 240 2.34 2.41 18.30
CA GLU A 240 0.95 2.82 18.06
C GLU A 240 0.89 3.93 17.01
N VAL A 241 0.00 3.75 16.03
CA VAL A 241 -0.43 4.78 15.09
C VAL A 241 -1.87 5.17 15.43
N LYS A 242 -2.15 6.46 15.49
CA LYS A 242 -3.46 6.99 15.89
C LYS A 242 -4.06 7.89 14.79
N ILE A 243 -5.38 7.93 14.73
CA ILE A 243 -6.09 8.92 13.93
C ILE A 243 -6.06 10.25 14.69
N ALA A 244 -5.31 11.23 14.18
CA ALA A 244 -5.19 12.55 14.78
C ALA A 244 -6.37 13.45 14.42
N GLY A 245 -6.94 13.25 13.25
CA GLY A 245 -8.07 14.04 12.78
C GLY A 245 -8.83 13.38 11.66
N ILE A 246 -10.00 13.94 11.38
CA ILE A 246 -10.89 13.53 10.30
C ILE A 246 -10.98 14.72 9.34
N ILE A 247 -10.71 14.46 8.07
CA ILE A 247 -10.81 15.44 7.00
C ILE A 247 -11.87 15.01 6.00
N ARG A 248 -12.67 15.97 5.57
CA ARG A 248 -13.72 15.79 4.57
C ARG A 248 -13.30 16.47 3.28
N LYS A 249 -13.53 15.78 2.17
CA LYS A 249 -13.33 16.35 0.84
C LYS A 249 -14.15 17.64 0.71
N ASN A 250 -13.48 18.73 0.34
CA ASN A 250 -14.16 19.99 0.04
C ASN A 250 -14.94 19.84 -1.28
N PRO A 251 -16.28 20.08 -1.28
CA PRO A 251 -17.10 19.93 -2.49
C PRO A 251 -16.69 20.87 -3.63
N ASP A 252 -16.04 21.99 -3.32
CA ASP A 252 -15.58 22.98 -4.31
C ASP A 252 -14.16 22.66 -4.85
N ALA A 253 -13.48 21.65 -4.29
CA ALA A 253 -12.15 21.26 -4.75
C ALA A 253 -12.20 20.60 -6.13
N ALA A 254 -11.39 21.11 -7.06
CA ALA A 254 -11.30 20.56 -8.42
C ALA A 254 -10.75 19.13 -8.43
N SER A 255 -9.89 18.78 -7.46
CA SER A 255 -9.32 17.44 -7.26
C SER A 255 -8.83 17.30 -5.83
N VAL A 256 -8.72 16.08 -5.35
CA VAL A 256 -8.18 15.74 -4.03
C VAL A 256 -7.00 14.77 -4.16
N SER A 257 -6.04 14.87 -3.27
CA SER A 257 -4.85 14.00 -3.24
C SER A 257 -5.17 12.58 -2.75
N VAL A 258 -6.10 12.46 -1.81
CA VAL A 258 -6.61 11.20 -1.27
C VAL A 258 -8.13 11.26 -1.26
N SER A 259 -8.79 10.32 -1.94
CA SER A 259 -10.25 10.36 -2.10
C SER A 259 -11.01 9.73 -0.92
N SER A 260 -10.43 8.73 -0.28
CA SER A 260 -11.01 7.99 0.86
C SER A 260 -9.89 7.18 1.54
N GLY A 261 -10.09 6.78 2.79
CA GLY A 261 -9.17 5.93 3.53
C GLY A 261 -8.34 6.66 4.57
N VAL A 262 -7.10 6.27 4.76
CA VAL A 262 -6.17 6.84 5.73
C VAL A 262 -5.01 7.53 5.02
N ALA A 263 -4.77 8.77 5.42
CA ALA A 263 -3.68 9.57 4.90
C ALA A 263 -2.59 9.74 5.97
N TYR A 264 -1.38 9.22 5.72
CA TYR A 264 -0.23 9.31 6.61
C TYR A 264 0.72 10.45 6.21
N THR A 265 1.48 10.96 7.17
CA THR A 265 2.44 12.06 6.95
C THR A 265 3.66 11.60 6.15
N LYS A 266 4.40 12.54 5.59
CA LYS A 266 5.67 12.29 4.89
C LYS A 266 6.72 11.56 5.75
N ASP A 267 6.61 11.65 7.08
CA ASP A 267 7.62 11.20 8.02
C ASP A 267 7.50 9.71 8.37
N LEU A 268 6.34 9.07 8.09
CA LEU A 268 6.13 7.65 8.41
C LEU A 268 7.11 6.71 7.68
N MET A 269 7.27 6.86 6.37
CA MET A 269 8.17 5.97 5.61
C MET A 269 9.65 6.17 5.97
N PRO A 270 10.19 7.40 6.09
CA PRO A 270 11.52 7.63 6.62
C PRO A 270 11.72 7.03 8.01
N TYR A 271 10.75 7.14 8.91
CA TYR A 271 10.80 6.52 10.23
C TYR A 271 10.94 4.99 10.15
N ILE A 272 10.10 4.33 9.33
CA ILE A 272 10.19 2.88 9.13
C ILE A 272 11.57 2.50 8.60
N ILE A 273 12.10 3.20 7.59
CA ILE A 273 13.40 2.93 6.99
C ILE A 273 14.52 3.08 8.03
N GLU A 274 14.47 4.14 8.85
CA GLU A 274 15.44 4.36 9.93
C GLU A 274 15.41 3.21 10.92
N LYS A 275 14.21 2.83 11.40
CA LYS A 275 14.04 1.74 12.37
C LYS A 275 14.47 0.38 11.82
N VAL A 276 14.11 0.07 10.58
CA VAL A 276 14.56 -1.16 9.89
C VAL A 276 16.08 -1.22 9.82
N ASN A 277 16.76 -0.12 9.48
CA ASN A 277 18.22 -0.07 9.43
C ASN A 277 18.91 -0.25 10.80
N GLU A 278 18.19 0.02 11.90
CA GLU A 278 18.66 -0.19 13.26
C GLU A 278 18.52 -1.65 13.73
N THR A 279 17.81 -2.50 13.01
CA THR A 279 17.55 -3.88 13.40
C THR A 279 18.76 -4.79 13.25
N GLN A 280 18.74 -5.89 14.01
CA GLN A 280 19.84 -6.87 14.02
C GLN A 280 20.00 -7.58 12.66
N ILE A 281 18.88 -7.92 12.03
CA ILE A 281 18.86 -8.61 10.73
C ILE A 281 19.55 -7.77 9.65
N VAL A 282 19.24 -6.46 9.57
CA VAL A 282 19.86 -5.57 8.60
C VAL A 282 21.34 -5.35 8.92
N LYS A 283 21.70 -5.15 10.19
CA LYS A 283 23.10 -5.02 10.60
C LYS A 283 23.92 -6.26 10.26
N GLN A 284 23.34 -7.44 10.43
CA GLN A 284 24.00 -8.70 10.10
C GLN A 284 24.20 -8.85 8.58
N GLN A 285 23.18 -8.51 7.77
CA GLN A 285 23.30 -8.54 6.31
C GLN A 285 24.35 -7.54 5.81
N LEU A 286 24.40 -6.33 6.38
CA LEU A 286 25.38 -5.31 5.99
C LEU A 286 26.81 -5.67 6.43
N ALA A 287 26.97 -6.44 7.52
CA ALA A 287 28.28 -6.89 7.99
C ALA A 287 28.88 -7.98 7.09
N ASP A 288 28.05 -8.77 6.43
CA ASP A 288 28.47 -9.80 5.46
C ASP A 288 27.54 -9.75 4.22
N PRO A 289 27.77 -8.80 3.30
CA PRO A 289 26.90 -8.57 2.17
C PRO A 289 26.91 -9.68 1.11
N GLU A 290 27.87 -10.62 1.18
CA GLU A 290 27.97 -11.74 0.25
C GLU A 290 27.20 -12.98 0.76
N LYS A 291 26.75 -12.96 2.01
CA LYS A 291 25.99 -14.04 2.63
C LYS A 291 24.55 -13.63 2.88
N ASP A 292 23.61 -14.44 2.41
CA ASP A 292 22.20 -14.27 2.66
C ASP A 292 21.85 -14.65 4.11
N VAL A 293 21.28 -13.72 4.88
CA VAL A 293 20.91 -13.93 6.29
C VAL A 293 19.75 -14.89 6.49
N PHE A 294 18.96 -15.17 5.45
CA PHE A 294 17.80 -16.08 5.51
C PHE A 294 18.20 -17.53 5.23
N THR A 295 19.13 -17.75 4.31
CA THR A 295 19.54 -19.09 3.92
C THR A 295 20.90 -19.48 4.53
N GLY A 296 21.69 -18.50 4.95
CA GLY A 296 23.05 -18.70 5.40
C GLY A 296 24.04 -19.04 4.28
N MET A 297 23.62 -19.00 3.02
CA MET A 297 24.41 -19.30 1.84
C MET A 297 24.99 -18.04 1.20
N SER A 298 26.04 -18.21 0.38
CA SER A 298 26.57 -17.11 -0.42
C SER A 298 25.68 -16.87 -1.63
N PHE A 299 25.43 -15.59 -1.96
CA PHE A 299 24.70 -15.21 -3.19
C PHE A 299 25.38 -15.65 -4.48
N ASP A 300 26.68 -15.98 -4.47
CA ASP A 300 27.39 -16.48 -5.66
C ASP A 300 27.05 -17.95 -6.03
N ASN A 301 26.35 -18.68 -5.17
CA ASN A 301 25.95 -20.06 -5.45
C ASN A 301 24.74 -20.20 -6.39
N ASP A 302 24.04 -19.12 -6.67
CA ASP A 302 22.89 -19.12 -7.60
C ASP A 302 23.27 -18.98 -9.10
N LYS A 303 24.58 -19.02 -9.42
CA LYS A 303 25.08 -18.88 -10.81
C LYS A 303 25.47 -20.22 -11.46
N THR A 304 25.03 -21.36 -10.91
CA THR A 304 25.27 -22.67 -11.55
C THR A 304 24.00 -23.30 -12.10
#